data_7b459cb888e5a6207cefb885391c954c
#
_entry.id   7b459cb888e5a6207cefb885391c954c
#
_cell.length_a   1.000
_cell.length_b   1.000
_cell.length_c   1.000
_cell.angle_alpha   90.00
_cell.angle_beta   90.00
_cell.angle_gamma   90.00
#
_symmetry.space_group_name_H-M   'P 1'
#
loop_
_entity.id
_entity.type
_entity.pdbx_description
1 polymer ?
#
loop_
_entity_poly.entity_id
_entity_poly.type
_entity_poly.pdbx_seq_one_letter_code
_entity_poly.pdbx_strand_id
1 'polypeptide(L)'
;SGGVDVYSIKQPLGVVAGITPFNFPAMVPMWFFPVALAAGNTVILKPSEKDPSAAIWMAELWTEAGLPAGVFNVLQGDKESVDGLIESDDVASISFVGSTPIAQYIYENSARKGKRVQALGGAKNHMLVLPDADLNLVADSAVNAGFGSAGERCMAISVVVAVEPVADEMIEKIVEKMSQIKVGDGRRSCDMGPLVT
;
A
#
# COMPACT_ATOMS: atom_id res chain seq x y z
N SER A 1 19.36 18.97 35.52
CA SER A 1 19.02 20.36 35.67
C SER A 1 17.50 20.48 35.80
N GLY A 2 16.99 20.88 36.95
CA GLY A 2 15.56 21.12 37.13
C GLY A 2 15.15 22.44 36.45
N GLY A 3 13.89 22.53 35.98
CA GLY A 3 13.34 23.76 35.40
C GLY A 3 13.44 23.87 33.86
N VAL A 4 13.75 22.76 33.17
CA VAL A 4 13.68 22.70 31.70
C VAL A 4 12.65 21.67 31.26
N ASP A 5 11.60 22.12 30.55
CA ASP A 5 10.60 21.27 29.91
C ASP A 5 10.87 21.23 28.42
N VAL A 6 10.78 20.02 27.82
CA VAL A 6 10.91 19.81 26.37
C VAL A 6 9.68 19.09 25.86
N TYR A 7 9.00 19.67 24.90
CA TYR A 7 7.83 19.08 24.24
C TYR A 7 7.86 19.30 22.73
N SER A 8 7.17 18.44 21.99
CA SER A 8 7.00 18.58 20.55
C SER A 8 5.56 18.86 20.18
N ILE A 9 5.34 19.76 19.23
CA ILE A 9 4.02 20.08 18.69
C ILE A 9 4.00 19.74 17.21
N LYS A 10 2.93 19.07 16.76
CA LYS A 10 2.67 18.81 15.33
C LYS A 10 2.02 20.06 14.72
N GLN A 11 2.50 20.47 13.56
CA GLN A 11 1.93 21.54 12.75
C GLN A 11 1.72 21.08 11.33
N PRO A 12 0.71 21.60 10.59
CA PRO A 12 0.52 21.26 9.18
C PRO A 12 1.70 21.72 8.34
N LEU A 13 1.98 20.98 7.27
CA LEU A 13 2.97 21.33 6.25
C LEU A 13 2.39 22.23 5.15
N GLY A 14 1.08 22.19 4.97
CA GLY A 14 0.37 22.83 3.87
C GLY A 14 -0.20 21.81 2.90
N VAL A 15 0.23 21.83 1.63
CA VAL A 15 -0.19 20.84 0.63
C VAL A 15 0.71 19.60 0.70
N VAL A 16 0.07 18.43 0.82
CA VAL A 16 0.77 17.13 0.81
C VAL A 16 0.19 16.23 -0.26
N ALA A 17 1.02 15.40 -0.89
CA ALA A 17 0.59 14.48 -1.93
C ALA A 17 0.75 13.02 -1.49
N GLY A 18 -0.25 12.19 -1.83
CA GLY A 18 -0.20 10.73 -1.73
C GLY A 18 -0.26 10.10 -3.10
N ILE A 19 0.68 9.22 -3.42
CA ILE A 19 0.73 8.47 -4.68
C ILE A 19 0.60 7.00 -4.33
N THR A 20 -0.45 6.33 -4.84
CA THR A 20 -0.86 5.02 -4.36
C THR A 20 -0.99 3.98 -5.46
N PRO A 21 -0.72 2.69 -5.15
CA PRO A 21 -0.75 1.60 -6.11
C PRO A 21 -2.16 1.05 -6.32
N PHE A 22 -2.29 0.14 -7.28
CA PHE A 22 -3.55 -0.51 -7.66
C PHE A 22 -3.98 -1.65 -6.73
N ASN A 23 -3.05 -2.30 -6.02
CA ASN A 23 -3.34 -3.55 -5.30
C ASN A 23 -4.24 -3.37 -4.06
N PHE A 24 -4.28 -2.17 -3.49
CA PHE A 24 -5.18 -1.77 -2.41
C PHE A 24 -5.69 -0.35 -2.62
N PRO A 25 -6.62 -0.15 -3.59
CA PRO A 25 -7.00 1.17 -4.06
C PRO A 25 -7.80 2.02 -3.04
N ALA A 26 -8.32 1.38 -2.00
CA ALA A 26 -8.95 2.07 -0.88
C ALA A 26 -8.05 2.14 0.35
N MET A 27 -7.46 1.00 0.75
CA MET A 27 -6.72 0.90 2.01
C MET A 27 -5.45 1.75 2.01
N VAL A 28 -4.65 1.70 0.95
CA VAL A 28 -3.37 2.43 0.92
C VAL A 28 -3.55 3.94 0.92
N PRO A 29 -4.48 4.54 0.14
CA PRO A 29 -4.80 5.95 0.31
C PRO A 29 -5.15 6.33 1.74
N MET A 30 -5.93 5.49 2.42
CA MET A 30 -6.37 5.74 3.81
C MET A 30 -5.23 5.67 4.84
N TRP A 31 -4.06 5.19 4.49
CA TRP A 31 -2.88 5.31 5.37
C TRP A 31 -2.34 6.74 5.45
N PHE A 32 -2.57 7.55 4.43
CA PHE A 32 -2.00 8.88 4.30
C PHE A 32 -2.99 9.99 4.59
N PHE A 33 -4.07 10.07 3.81
CA PHE A 33 -4.90 11.26 3.79
C PHE A 33 -5.68 11.51 5.09
N PRO A 34 -6.24 10.53 5.83
CA PRO A 34 -6.97 10.85 7.06
C PRO A 34 -6.08 11.50 8.11
N VAL A 35 -4.85 10.99 8.26
CA VAL A 35 -3.88 11.55 9.19
C VAL A 35 -3.40 12.93 8.74
N ALA A 36 -3.18 13.11 7.44
CA ALA A 36 -2.78 14.39 6.88
C ALA A 36 -3.87 15.46 7.08
N LEU A 37 -5.14 15.11 6.84
CA LEU A 37 -6.30 15.99 7.06
C LEU A 37 -6.46 16.34 8.55
N ALA A 38 -6.38 15.33 9.42
CA ALA A 38 -6.48 15.53 10.88
C ALA A 38 -5.35 16.44 11.42
N ALA A 39 -4.19 16.45 10.77
CA ALA A 39 -3.07 17.33 11.10
C ALA A 39 -3.20 18.75 10.48
N GLY A 40 -4.29 19.04 9.77
CA GLY A 40 -4.57 20.35 9.19
C GLY A 40 -3.95 20.60 7.80
N ASN A 41 -3.55 19.55 7.09
CA ASN A 41 -3.04 19.68 5.72
C ASN A 41 -4.16 19.61 4.68
N THR A 42 -3.88 20.15 3.49
CA THR A 42 -4.63 19.82 2.27
C THR A 42 -3.94 18.69 1.54
N VAL A 43 -4.74 17.82 0.89
CA VAL A 43 -4.24 16.58 0.31
C VAL A 43 -4.55 16.51 -1.18
N ILE A 44 -3.54 16.12 -1.96
CA ILE A 44 -3.69 15.66 -3.33
C ILE A 44 -3.41 14.16 -3.36
N LEU A 45 -4.42 13.36 -3.70
CA LEU A 45 -4.30 11.92 -3.89
C LEU A 45 -4.18 11.60 -5.37
N LYS A 46 -3.07 11.01 -5.78
CA LYS A 46 -2.90 10.43 -7.12
C LYS A 46 -3.01 8.90 -7.01
N PRO A 47 -4.19 8.33 -7.29
CA PRO A 47 -4.36 6.87 -7.32
C PRO A 47 -3.66 6.26 -8.54
N SER A 48 -3.61 4.92 -8.58
CA SER A 48 -3.22 4.23 -9.81
C SER A 48 -4.17 4.55 -10.95
N GLU A 49 -3.63 4.78 -12.13
CA GLU A 49 -4.39 4.97 -13.38
C GLU A 49 -5.16 3.70 -13.79
N LYS A 50 -4.80 2.54 -13.23
CA LYS A 50 -5.42 1.25 -13.54
C LYS A 50 -6.78 1.04 -12.86
N ASP A 51 -6.98 1.61 -11.67
CA ASP A 51 -8.21 1.45 -10.89
C ASP A 51 -8.51 2.68 -10.01
N PRO A 52 -8.75 3.85 -10.61
CA PRO A 52 -8.92 5.10 -9.88
C PRO A 52 -10.28 5.25 -9.18
N SER A 53 -11.26 4.39 -9.46
CA SER A 53 -12.65 4.56 -9.06
C SER A 53 -12.86 4.61 -7.55
N ALA A 54 -12.11 3.81 -6.78
CA ALA A 54 -12.20 3.83 -5.32
C ALA A 54 -11.79 5.18 -4.73
N ALA A 55 -10.73 5.81 -5.27
CA ALA A 55 -10.26 7.12 -4.84
C ALA A 55 -11.28 8.23 -5.16
N ILE A 56 -11.91 8.17 -6.34
CA ILE A 56 -12.95 9.12 -6.74
C ILE A 56 -14.15 8.99 -5.80
N TRP A 57 -14.63 7.77 -5.56
CA TRP A 57 -15.74 7.53 -4.66
C TRP A 57 -15.45 8.01 -3.22
N MET A 58 -14.25 7.78 -2.71
CA MET A 58 -13.84 8.32 -1.40
C MET A 58 -13.91 9.85 -1.37
N ALA A 59 -13.52 10.54 -2.45
CA ALA A 59 -13.60 11.99 -2.52
C ALA A 59 -15.05 12.49 -2.50
N GLU A 60 -15.96 11.78 -3.17
CA GLU A 60 -17.41 12.06 -3.13
C GLU A 60 -17.96 11.92 -1.70
N LEU A 61 -17.62 10.80 -1.01
CA LEU A 61 -18.02 10.57 0.37
C LEU A 61 -17.50 11.65 1.33
N TRP A 62 -16.28 12.12 1.14
CA TRP A 62 -15.73 13.22 1.94
C TRP A 62 -16.49 14.54 1.70
N THR A 63 -16.88 14.80 0.46
CA THR A 63 -17.68 15.95 0.11
C THR A 63 -19.07 15.88 0.77
N GLU A 64 -19.72 14.72 0.71
CA GLU A 64 -21.01 14.47 1.38
C GLU A 64 -20.89 14.60 2.91
N ALA A 65 -19.77 14.19 3.49
CA ALA A 65 -19.50 14.33 4.92
C ALA A 65 -19.23 15.78 5.35
N GLY A 66 -19.18 16.74 4.41
CA GLY A 66 -19.00 18.15 4.69
C GLY A 66 -17.55 18.62 4.73
N LEU A 67 -16.60 17.86 4.16
CA LEU A 67 -15.23 18.34 4.03
C LEU A 67 -15.19 19.60 3.13
N PRO A 68 -14.55 20.71 3.56
CA PRO A 68 -14.50 21.91 2.75
C PRO A 68 -13.85 21.68 1.37
N ALA A 69 -14.36 22.39 0.35
CA ALA A 69 -13.81 22.31 -0.99
C ALA A 69 -12.31 22.65 -1.03
N GLY A 70 -11.54 21.88 -1.83
CA GLY A 70 -10.11 22.06 -1.98
C GLY A 70 -9.23 21.42 -0.90
N VAL A 71 -9.83 20.88 0.18
CA VAL A 71 -9.06 20.22 1.25
C VAL A 71 -8.59 18.82 0.85
N PHE A 72 -9.42 18.07 0.10
CA PHE A 72 -9.06 16.78 -0.48
C PHE A 72 -9.32 16.79 -1.97
N ASN A 73 -8.31 16.45 -2.77
CA ASN A 73 -8.36 16.49 -4.23
C ASN A 73 -7.82 15.19 -4.81
N VAL A 74 -8.45 14.68 -5.87
CA VAL A 74 -7.96 13.51 -6.61
C VAL A 74 -7.38 13.96 -7.95
N LEU A 75 -6.11 13.67 -8.17
CA LEU A 75 -5.39 13.94 -9.41
C LEU A 75 -5.24 12.63 -10.20
N GLN A 76 -5.78 12.62 -11.42
CA GLN A 76 -5.63 11.46 -12.32
C GLN A 76 -4.34 11.59 -13.16
N GLY A 77 -3.86 10.47 -13.66
CA GLY A 77 -2.71 10.39 -14.56
C GLY A 77 -1.64 9.40 -14.12
N ASP A 78 -0.60 9.35 -14.88
CA ASP A 78 0.55 8.47 -14.69
C ASP A 78 1.82 9.26 -14.29
N LYS A 79 2.93 8.97 -14.94
CA LYS A 79 4.24 9.60 -14.66
C LYS A 79 4.22 11.12 -14.72
N GLU A 80 3.51 11.71 -15.68
CA GLU A 80 3.49 13.18 -15.85
C GLU A 80 2.85 13.86 -14.63
N SER A 81 1.78 13.26 -14.10
CA SER A 81 1.15 13.76 -12.87
C SER A 81 2.06 13.61 -11.64
N VAL A 82 2.81 12.51 -11.56
CA VAL A 82 3.80 12.30 -10.49
C VAL A 82 4.91 13.35 -10.58
N ASP A 83 5.45 13.58 -11.77
CA ASP A 83 6.50 14.56 -11.99
C ASP A 83 6.01 15.98 -11.66
N GLY A 84 4.78 16.31 -12.04
CA GLY A 84 4.15 17.58 -11.67
C GLY A 84 4.05 17.80 -10.16
N LEU A 85 3.70 16.75 -9.40
CA LEU A 85 3.69 16.83 -7.93
C LEU A 85 5.10 16.99 -7.33
N ILE A 86 6.10 16.36 -7.92
CA ILE A 86 7.50 16.48 -7.48
C ILE A 86 8.03 17.87 -7.77
N GLU A 87 7.74 18.42 -8.96
CA GLU A 87 8.25 19.72 -9.41
C GLU A 87 7.54 20.92 -8.76
N SER A 88 6.28 20.78 -8.36
CA SER A 88 5.50 21.88 -7.78
C SER A 88 6.08 22.36 -6.45
N ASP A 89 6.39 23.63 -6.33
CA ASP A 89 6.90 24.25 -5.10
C ASP A 89 5.84 24.29 -3.97
N ASP A 90 4.55 24.19 -4.31
CA ASP A 90 3.47 24.21 -3.33
C ASP A 90 3.34 22.88 -2.57
N VAL A 91 3.80 21.76 -3.14
CA VAL A 91 3.74 20.45 -2.50
C VAL A 91 4.90 20.29 -1.52
N ALA A 92 4.62 20.29 -0.23
CA ALA A 92 5.62 20.21 0.82
C ALA A 92 6.08 18.78 1.15
N SER A 93 5.24 17.79 0.88
CA SER A 93 5.53 16.37 1.21
C SER A 93 4.89 15.41 0.21
N ILE A 94 5.60 14.31 -0.07
CA ILE A 94 5.10 13.21 -0.91
C ILE A 94 5.19 11.90 -0.12
N SER A 95 4.06 11.18 -0.08
CA SER A 95 3.97 9.81 0.42
C SER A 95 3.66 8.87 -0.75
N PHE A 96 4.44 7.81 -0.89
CA PHE A 96 4.33 6.86 -1.98
C PHE A 96 4.34 5.42 -1.50
N VAL A 97 3.51 4.59 -2.11
CA VAL A 97 3.60 3.12 -2.04
C VAL A 97 3.53 2.57 -3.47
N GLY A 98 4.43 1.67 -3.81
CA GLY A 98 4.44 1.02 -5.12
C GLY A 98 5.70 0.19 -5.35
N SER A 99 6.13 0.04 -6.62
CA SER A 99 7.33 -0.72 -6.95
C SER A 99 8.62 -0.03 -6.49
N THR A 100 9.65 -0.82 -6.17
CA THR A 100 10.94 -0.30 -5.67
C THR A 100 11.62 0.70 -6.62
N PRO A 101 11.67 0.48 -7.96
CA PRO A 101 12.28 1.47 -8.85
C PRO A 101 11.57 2.83 -8.83
N ILE A 102 10.23 2.82 -8.74
CA ILE A 102 9.45 4.06 -8.66
C ILE A 102 9.59 4.72 -7.30
N ALA A 103 9.62 3.93 -6.21
CA ALA A 103 9.90 4.44 -4.86
C ALA A 103 11.24 5.18 -4.81
N GLN A 104 12.29 4.60 -5.39
CA GLN A 104 13.60 5.22 -5.50
C GLN A 104 13.56 6.52 -6.30
N TYR A 105 12.92 6.49 -7.49
CA TYR A 105 12.76 7.67 -8.32
C TYR A 105 12.09 8.83 -7.58
N ILE A 106 10.97 8.55 -6.92
CA ILE A 106 10.21 9.57 -6.17
C ILE A 106 11.02 10.08 -4.99
N TYR A 107 11.68 9.19 -4.25
CA TYR A 107 12.51 9.56 -3.11
C TYR A 107 13.63 10.53 -3.52
N GLU A 108 14.42 10.14 -4.52
CA GLU A 108 15.57 10.93 -4.97
C GLU A 108 15.16 12.31 -5.51
N ASN A 109 14.13 12.35 -6.37
CA ASN A 109 13.73 13.62 -7.00
C ASN A 109 13.01 14.54 -6.00
N SER A 110 12.18 14.01 -5.12
CA SER A 110 11.54 14.79 -4.06
C SER A 110 12.56 15.35 -3.06
N ALA A 111 13.54 14.53 -2.66
CA ALA A 111 14.60 14.96 -1.74
C ALA A 111 15.47 16.10 -2.35
N ARG A 112 15.79 16.02 -3.66
CA ARG A 112 16.50 17.10 -4.37
C ARG A 112 15.73 18.43 -4.34
N LYS A 113 14.41 18.38 -4.28
CA LYS A 113 13.53 19.56 -4.16
C LYS A 113 13.30 19.99 -2.71
N GLY A 114 13.96 19.36 -1.74
CA GLY A 114 13.80 19.68 -0.32
C GLY A 114 12.48 19.27 0.30
N LYS A 115 11.68 18.43 -0.39
CA LYS A 115 10.40 17.93 0.13
C LYS A 115 10.59 16.86 1.19
N ARG A 116 9.66 16.77 2.12
CA ARG A 116 9.55 15.57 2.96
C ARG A 116 9.04 14.42 2.09
N VAL A 117 9.68 13.26 2.18
CA VAL A 117 9.30 12.11 1.37
C VAL A 117 9.28 10.82 2.19
N GLN A 118 8.23 10.03 1.99
CA GLN A 118 8.14 8.66 2.43
C GLN A 118 7.83 7.80 1.20
N ALA A 119 8.77 6.98 0.77
CA ALA A 119 8.60 6.13 -0.40
C ALA A 119 8.79 4.67 -0.01
N LEU A 120 7.70 3.90 -0.07
CA LEU A 120 7.64 2.49 0.31
C LEU A 120 7.63 1.64 -0.97
N GLY A 121 8.64 0.79 -1.10
CA GLY A 121 8.84 -0.08 -2.25
C GLY A 121 8.29 -1.49 -2.07
N GLY A 122 8.67 -2.39 -2.97
CA GLY A 122 8.32 -3.79 -2.92
C GLY A 122 9.05 -4.58 -1.85
N ALA A 123 8.60 -5.81 -1.66
CA ALA A 123 9.16 -6.74 -0.69
C ALA A 123 9.30 -8.14 -1.30
N LYS A 124 10.08 -9.00 -0.64
CA LYS A 124 10.19 -10.43 -0.89
C LYS A 124 10.13 -11.13 0.46
N ASN A 125 8.92 -11.36 0.95
CA ASN A 125 8.72 -11.92 2.28
C ASN A 125 8.94 -13.44 2.28
N HIS A 126 9.58 -13.93 3.32
CA HIS A 126 9.92 -15.34 3.51
C HIS A 126 9.20 -15.89 4.73
N MET A 127 8.69 -17.11 4.62
CA MET A 127 8.18 -17.90 5.73
C MET A 127 9.19 -19.00 6.02
N LEU A 128 9.71 -19.04 7.24
CA LEU A 128 10.60 -20.11 7.70
C LEU A 128 9.76 -21.13 8.47
N VAL A 129 9.81 -22.40 8.05
CA VAL A 129 9.07 -23.50 8.66
C VAL A 129 10.03 -24.45 9.33
N LEU A 130 9.95 -24.55 10.66
CA LEU A 130 10.74 -25.44 11.48
C LEU A 130 10.07 -26.81 11.61
N PRO A 131 10.83 -27.89 11.97
CA PRO A 131 10.30 -29.26 12.01
C PRO A 131 9.17 -29.48 13.03
N ASP A 132 9.07 -28.67 14.05
CA ASP A 132 8.06 -28.71 15.12
C ASP A 132 6.84 -27.82 14.86
N ALA A 133 6.75 -27.21 13.67
CA ALA A 133 5.62 -26.36 13.29
C ALA A 133 4.34 -27.19 13.04
N ASP A 134 3.18 -26.60 13.30
CA ASP A 134 1.89 -27.14 12.84
C ASP A 134 1.77 -26.95 11.31
N LEU A 135 2.04 -28.00 10.56
CA LEU A 135 2.09 -27.96 9.10
C LEU A 135 0.73 -27.67 8.45
N ASN A 136 -0.40 -27.95 9.12
CA ASN A 136 -1.71 -27.58 8.60
C ASN A 136 -1.92 -26.07 8.69
N LEU A 137 -1.61 -25.48 9.84
CA LEU A 137 -1.66 -24.03 10.04
C LEU A 137 -0.68 -23.30 9.09
N VAL A 138 0.51 -23.85 8.91
CA VAL A 138 1.51 -23.29 7.98
C VAL A 138 1.01 -23.31 6.55
N ALA A 139 0.43 -24.42 6.08
CA ALA A 139 -0.12 -24.55 4.74
C ALA A 139 -1.28 -23.56 4.49
N ASP A 140 -2.21 -23.44 5.44
CA ASP A 140 -3.30 -22.45 5.38
C ASP A 140 -2.75 -21.02 5.29
N SER A 141 -1.77 -20.71 6.13
CA SER A 141 -1.13 -19.40 6.16
C SER A 141 -0.35 -19.10 4.88
N ALA A 142 0.41 -20.07 4.37
CA ALA A 142 1.19 -19.94 3.14
C ALA A 142 0.29 -19.69 1.92
N VAL A 143 -0.81 -20.47 1.80
CA VAL A 143 -1.76 -20.30 0.69
C VAL A 143 -2.49 -18.97 0.79
N ASN A 144 -3.01 -18.60 1.96
CA ASN A 144 -3.67 -17.31 2.14
C ASN A 144 -2.73 -16.13 1.90
N ALA A 145 -1.54 -16.16 2.46
CA ALA A 145 -0.58 -15.08 2.33
C ALA A 145 0.10 -15.03 0.95
N GLY A 146 0.28 -16.17 0.29
CA GLY A 146 0.89 -16.25 -1.04
C GLY A 146 -0.06 -15.92 -2.18
N PHE A 147 -1.32 -16.34 -2.10
CA PHE A 147 -2.29 -16.21 -3.20
C PHE A 147 -3.42 -15.21 -2.91
N GLY A 148 -3.62 -14.81 -1.66
CA GLY A 148 -4.59 -13.78 -1.33
C GLY A 148 -4.37 -12.50 -2.13
N SER A 149 -5.44 -11.90 -2.67
CA SER A 149 -5.36 -10.76 -3.60
C SER A 149 -4.47 -11.05 -4.82
N ALA A 150 -4.55 -12.26 -5.38
CA ALA A 150 -3.75 -12.72 -6.52
C ALA A 150 -2.22 -12.60 -6.32
N GLY A 151 -1.74 -12.65 -5.06
CA GLY A 151 -0.33 -12.50 -4.72
C GLY A 151 0.20 -11.06 -4.79
N GLU A 152 -0.68 -10.08 -5.01
CA GLU A 152 -0.31 -8.68 -5.20
C GLU A 152 -0.20 -7.89 -3.87
N ARG A 153 -0.36 -8.55 -2.72
CA ARG A 153 -0.14 -7.91 -1.41
C ARG A 153 1.34 -7.59 -1.22
N CYS A 154 1.65 -6.41 -0.72
CA CYS A 154 3.02 -6.05 -0.31
C CYS A 154 3.58 -7.00 0.76
N MET A 155 2.70 -7.60 1.58
CA MET A 155 3.02 -8.58 2.61
C MET A 155 2.79 -10.03 2.17
N ALA A 156 2.64 -10.30 0.87
CA ALA A 156 2.52 -11.66 0.36
C ALA A 156 3.77 -12.49 0.71
N ILE A 157 3.56 -13.74 1.08
CA ILE A 157 4.65 -14.68 1.29
C ILE A 157 5.06 -15.23 -0.09
N SER A 158 6.22 -14.78 -0.56
CA SER A 158 6.74 -15.14 -1.89
C SER A 158 7.62 -16.40 -1.85
N VAL A 159 8.14 -16.74 -0.67
CA VAL A 159 9.07 -17.86 -0.48
C VAL A 159 8.72 -18.58 0.82
N VAL A 160 8.62 -19.90 0.74
CA VAL A 160 8.56 -20.78 1.92
C VAL A 160 9.89 -21.54 2.01
N VAL A 161 10.60 -21.38 3.12
CA VAL A 161 11.84 -22.08 3.44
C VAL A 161 11.50 -23.14 4.48
N ALA A 162 11.37 -24.39 4.05
CA ALA A 162 11.11 -25.51 4.94
C ALA A 162 12.42 -26.19 5.35
N VAL A 163 12.62 -26.31 6.67
CA VAL A 163 13.77 -27.05 7.22
C VAL A 163 13.46 -28.53 7.19
N GLU A 164 14.39 -29.36 6.70
CA GLU A 164 14.22 -30.82 6.71
C GLU A 164 13.89 -31.36 8.13
N PRO A 165 13.01 -32.39 8.22
CA PRO A 165 12.50 -33.24 7.14
C PRO A 165 11.07 -32.87 6.66
N VAL A 166 10.54 -31.65 6.92
CA VAL A 166 9.13 -31.31 6.69
C VAL A 166 8.80 -30.79 5.30
N ALA A 167 9.80 -30.63 4.42
CA ALA A 167 9.64 -30.00 3.12
C ALA A 167 8.62 -30.71 2.22
N ASP A 168 8.72 -32.04 2.06
CA ASP A 168 7.85 -32.80 1.17
C ASP A 168 6.39 -32.78 1.67
N GLU A 169 6.18 -33.03 2.96
CA GLU A 169 4.84 -32.97 3.56
C GLU A 169 4.23 -31.56 3.42
N MET A 170 5.06 -30.52 3.57
CA MET A 170 4.62 -29.14 3.42
C MET A 170 4.18 -28.83 1.99
N ILE A 171 4.91 -29.32 0.99
CA ILE A 171 4.54 -29.17 -0.43
C ILE A 171 3.20 -29.85 -0.72
N GLU A 172 3.01 -31.09 -0.25
CA GLU A 172 1.75 -31.82 -0.46
C GLU A 172 0.55 -31.04 0.14
N LYS A 173 0.66 -30.57 1.36
CA LYS A 173 -0.39 -29.79 2.04
C LYS A 173 -0.70 -28.46 1.33
N ILE A 174 0.32 -27.75 0.87
CA ILE A 174 0.15 -26.49 0.11
C ILE A 174 -0.58 -26.79 -1.21
N VAL A 175 -0.17 -27.80 -1.96
CA VAL A 175 -0.79 -28.18 -3.24
C VAL A 175 -2.25 -28.59 -3.05
N GLU A 176 -2.56 -29.37 -2.01
CA GLU A 176 -3.94 -29.73 -1.67
C GLU A 176 -4.81 -28.49 -1.46
N LYS A 177 -4.37 -27.55 -0.63
CA LYS A 177 -5.12 -26.34 -0.33
C LYS A 177 -5.23 -25.39 -1.54
N MET A 178 -4.19 -25.26 -2.33
CA MET A 178 -4.22 -24.49 -3.57
C MET A 178 -5.27 -25.01 -4.56
N SER A 179 -5.46 -26.33 -4.64
CA SER A 179 -6.45 -26.95 -5.52
C SER A 179 -7.90 -26.58 -5.21
N GLN A 180 -8.17 -26.06 -4.01
CA GLN A 180 -9.48 -25.65 -3.55
C GLN A 180 -9.80 -24.19 -3.87
N ILE A 181 -8.80 -23.37 -4.28
CA ILE A 181 -8.98 -21.95 -4.56
C ILE A 181 -9.85 -21.77 -5.83
N LYS A 182 -10.95 -21.05 -5.69
CA LYS A 182 -11.80 -20.65 -6.81
C LYS A 182 -11.36 -19.30 -7.33
N VAL A 183 -10.80 -19.28 -8.53
CA VAL A 183 -10.41 -18.04 -9.23
C VAL A 183 -11.58 -17.53 -10.08
N GLY A 184 -11.88 -16.25 -10.02
CA GLY A 184 -12.99 -15.69 -10.80
C GLY A 184 -13.19 -14.19 -10.61
N ASP A 185 -14.30 -13.69 -11.15
CA ASP A 185 -14.72 -12.29 -10.99
C ASP A 185 -15.09 -11.99 -9.54
N GLY A 186 -14.46 -11.00 -8.92
CA GLY A 186 -14.69 -10.60 -7.53
C GLY A 186 -16.13 -10.18 -7.20
N ARG A 187 -16.97 -9.89 -8.21
CA ARG A 187 -18.41 -9.65 -8.04
C ARG A 187 -19.23 -10.94 -7.87
N ARG A 188 -18.59 -12.07 -8.03
CA ARG A 188 -19.17 -13.41 -7.85
C ARG A 188 -18.39 -14.12 -6.76
N SER A 189 -19.01 -14.94 -5.97
CA SER A 189 -18.34 -15.66 -4.88
C SER A 189 -17.13 -16.45 -5.39
N CYS A 190 -15.94 -15.87 -5.26
CA CYS A 190 -14.65 -16.49 -5.56
C CYS A 190 -13.64 -16.17 -4.44
N ASP A 191 -12.60 -16.99 -4.32
CA ASP A 191 -11.57 -16.83 -3.30
C ASP A 191 -10.44 -15.88 -3.76
N MET A 192 -10.23 -15.80 -5.07
CA MET A 192 -9.19 -14.98 -5.67
C MET A 192 -9.68 -14.36 -6.99
N GLY A 193 -9.48 -13.05 -7.15
CA GLY A 193 -9.69 -12.34 -8.40
C GLY A 193 -8.57 -12.58 -9.42
N PRO A 194 -8.73 -12.07 -10.66
CA PRO A 194 -7.64 -12.08 -11.64
C PRO A 194 -6.55 -11.07 -11.27
N LEU A 195 -5.40 -11.20 -11.92
CA LEU A 195 -4.38 -10.14 -11.92
C LEU A 195 -4.94 -8.87 -12.57
N VAL A 196 -4.41 -7.71 -12.19
CA VAL A 196 -4.81 -6.41 -12.76
C VAL A 196 -4.22 -6.20 -14.17
N THR A 197 -3.07 -6.80 -14.45
CA THR A 197 -2.38 -6.76 -15.75
C THR A 197 -1.74 -8.10 -16.09
#